data_bee44f7382f2e36382876f0aff16bfc5
#
_entry.id   bee44f7382f2e36382876f0aff16bfc5
#
_cell.length_a   1.000
_cell.length_b   1.000
_cell.length_c   1.000
_cell.angle_alpha   90.00
_cell.angle_beta   90.00
_cell.angle_gamma   90.00
#
_symmetry.space_group_name_H-M   'P 1'
#
loop_
_entity.id
_entity.type
_entity.pdbx_description
1 polymer ?
#
loop_
_entity_poly.entity_id
_entity_poly.type
_entity_poly.pdbx_seq_one_letter_code
_entity_poly.pdbx_strand_id
1 'polypeptide(L)'
;MKASLPHTQSGPIGPLTPHLYMPDARRPIRAKLQRLGTDTRVVPHRHPWAQLAVSATGVVRLTVAHGTYIVPPSRALWIPPGVEHAVTVLSTADLLTLYLHQPRGRCGPQVAAAQQAAWQQCRVLEVSDLLRALALELDATADGAGPPLSADALRREGRLCALVLDELRRALPVPLGVDLPADKRLRALCEAVLAEPGRHTTLEGWARDCGASPRTVARLFRSELGTSFVQWRQQVLLARAVALAARRMPMAAIAAELGYASPSAFSAMVRRSVGATPSRFLGS
;
A
#
# COMPACT_ATOMS: atom_id res chain seq x y z
N MET A 1 22.44 -1.56 -21.66
CA MET A 1 21.24 -1.89 -22.47
C MET A 1 20.02 -1.68 -21.57
N LYS A 2 19.15 -0.69 -21.84
CA LYS A 2 17.91 -0.49 -21.11
C LYS A 2 16.94 -1.63 -21.47
N ALA A 3 16.58 -2.48 -20.52
CA ALA A 3 15.55 -3.49 -20.70
C ALA A 3 14.25 -2.81 -21.12
N SER A 4 13.71 -3.18 -22.28
CA SER A 4 12.39 -2.73 -22.77
C SER A 4 11.33 -3.25 -21.80
N LEU A 5 10.58 -2.35 -21.16
CA LEU A 5 9.46 -2.69 -20.31
C LEU A 5 8.31 -3.27 -21.16
N PRO A 6 7.71 -4.41 -20.77
CA PRO A 6 6.64 -5.04 -21.54
C PRO A 6 5.34 -4.21 -21.52
N HIS A 7 4.51 -4.49 -22.51
CA HIS A 7 3.27 -3.78 -22.85
C HIS A 7 2.30 -3.58 -21.67
N THR A 8 1.66 -2.42 -21.67
CA THR A 8 0.62 -2.00 -20.74
C THR A 8 -0.64 -2.85 -20.94
N GLN A 9 -0.95 -3.74 -19.99
CA GLN A 9 -2.22 -4.46 -19.95
C GLN A 9 -3.22 -3.66 -19.10
N SER A 10 -4.43 -3.46 -19.60
CA SER A 10 -5.57 -2.92 -18.85
C SER A 10 -6.65 -3.99 -18.72
N GLY A 11 -7.31 -4.07 -17.54
CA GLY A 11 -8.34 -5.04 -17.23
C GLY A 11 -7.92 -6.09 -16.19
N PRO A 12 -8.80 -7.07 -15.89
CA PRO A 12 -8.49 -8.16 -14.96
C PRO A 12 -7.38 -9.05 -15.50
N ILE A 13 -6.34 -9.26 -14.71
CA ILE A 13 -5.23 -10.17 -15.01
C ILE A 13 -5.02 -11.14 -13.86
N GLY A 14 -4.54 -12.34 -14.19
CA GLY A 14 -4.17 -13.36 -13.20
C GLY A 14 -3.06 -12.87 -12.25
N PRO A 15 -2.75 -13.64 -11.19
CA PRO A 15 -1.61 -13.37 -10.34
C PRO A 15 -0.36 -13.16 -11.19
N LEU A 16 0.42 -12.14 -10.85
CA LEU A 16 1.59 -11.70 -11.63
C LEU A 16 2.77 -12.69 -11.54
N THR A 17 2.52 -14.01 -11.73
CA THR A 17 3.53 -15.08 -11.71
C THR A 17 4.47 -15.05 -10.49
N PRO A 18 3.97 -14.92 -9.24
CA PRO A 18 4.84 -14.84 -8.07
C PRO A 18 5.66 -16.12 -7.85
N HIS A 19 5.20 -17.26 -8.37
CA HIS A 19 5.90 -18.54 -8.29
C HIS A 19 7.24 -18.56 -9.05
N LEU A 20 7.47 -17.62 -9.99
CA LEU A 20 8.74 -17.48 -10.69
C LEU A 20 9.78 -16.62 -9.90
N TYR A 21 9.42 -16.17 -8.72
CA TYR A 21 10.23 -15.30 -7.86
C TYR A 21 10.17 -15.77 -6.41
N MET A 22 10.18 -17.09 -6.19
CA MET A 22 10.08 -17.66 -4.84
C MET A 22 11.34 -17.36 -4.03
N PRO A 23 11.21 -16.67 -2.87
CA PRO A 23 12.33 -16.45 -1.99
C PRO A 23 12.59 -17.71 -1.13
N ASP A 24 13.85 -17.98 -0.83
CA ASP A 24 14.30 -19.08 0.03
C ASP A 24 15.41 -18.64 0.98
N ALA A 25 15.99 -19.55 1.74
CA ALA A 25 17.08 -19.24 2.67
C ALA A 25 18.38 -18.79 1.98
N ARG A 26 18.61 -19.18 0.72
CA ARG A 26 19.80 -18.81 -0.07
C ARG A 26 19.63 -17.46 -0.77
N ARG A 27 18.39 -17.18 -1.21
CA ARG A 27 17.96 -15.92 -1.83
C ARG A 27 16.78 -15.36 -1.04
N PRO A 28 17.02 -14.75 0.14
CA PRO A 28 15.96 -14.40 1.09
C PRO A 28 15.06 -13.26 0.61
N ILE A 29 15.50 -12.49 -0.39
CA ILE A 29 14.67 -11.47 -1.04
C ILE A 29 14.79 -11.67 -2.55
N ARG A 30 13.65 -11.71 -3.22
CA ARG A 30 13.55 -11.75 -4.69
C ARG A 30 12.82 -10.50 -5.16
N ALA A 31 13.40 -9.82 -6.14
CA ALA A 31 12.81 -8.63 -6.73
C ALA A 31 12.05 -8.98 -8.02
N LYS A 32 10.97 -8.24 -8.27
CA LYS A 32 10.21 -8.26 -9.52
C LYS A 32 9.82 -6.84 -9.90
N LEU A 33 10.19 -6.40 -11.09
CA LEU A 33 9.79 -5.12 -11.64
C LEU A 33 8.74 -5.32 -12.73
N GLN A 34 7.63 -4.60 -12.65
CA GLN A 34 6.56 -4.70 -13.62
C GLN A 34 5.88 -3.35 -13.85
N ARG A 35 5.68 -3.01 -15.11
CA ARG A 35 4.86 -1.85 -15.50
C ARG A 35 3.42 -2.28 -15.70
N LEU A 36 2.49 -1.61 -15.01
CA LEU A 36 1.06 -1.89 -15.05
C LEU A 36 0.31 -0.64 -15.52
N GLY A 37 -0.59 -0.83 -16.46
CA GLY A 37 -1.45 0.23 -16.99
C GLY A 37 -2.53 0.65 -15.98
N THR A 38 -3.06 1.85 -16.15
CA THR A 38 -4.24 2.32 -15.40
C THR A 38 -5.39 1.33 -15.58
N ASP A 39 -6.17 1.16 -14.50
CA ASP A 39 -7.32 0.24 -14.42
C ASP A 39 -6.97 -1.26 -14.52
N THR A 40 -5.69 -1.63 -14.55
CA THR A 40 -5.28 -3.02 -14.37
C THR A 40 -5.71 -3.52 -12.99
N ARG A 41 -6.31 -4.71 -12.95
CA ARG A 41 -6.75 -5.37 -11.72
C ARG A 41 -6.12 -6.73 -11.61
N VAL A 42 -5.21 -6.92 -10.66
CA VAL A 42 -4.69 -8.24 -10.30
C VAL A 42 -5.71 -8.91 -9.39
N VAL A 43 -6.20 -10.09 -9.80
CA VAL A 43 -7.19 -10.85 -9.03
C VAL A 43 -6.67 -11.23 -7.64
N PRO A 44 -7.57 -11.48 -6.67
CA PRO A 44 -7.17 -11.91 -5.33
C PRO A 44 -6.27 -13.16 -5.38
N HIS A 45 -5.16 -13.11 -4.66
CA HIS A 45 -4.21 -14.21 -4.53
C HIS A 45 -3.46 -14.13 -3.20
N ARG A 46 -2.79 -15.21 -2.83
CA ARG A 46 -1.96 -15.31 -1.63
C ARG A 46 -0.73 -16.16 -1.89
N HIS A 47 0.30 -15.97 -1.10
CA HIS A 47 1.53 -16.75 -1.15
C HIS A 47 2.14 -16.93 0.26
N PRO A 48 2.99 -17.96 0.50
CA PRO A 48 3.50 -18.30 1.82
C PRO A 48 4.67 -17.43 2.29
N TRP A 49 5.11 -16.46 1.52
CA TRP A 49 6.16 -15.50 1.87
C TRP A 49 5.60 -14.10 2.06
N ALA A 50 6.36 -13.21 2.70
CA ALA A 50 5.97 -11.81 2.82
C ALA A 50 6.24 -11.06 1.51
N GLN A 51 5.50 -9.98 1.28
CA GLN A 51 5.65 -9.10 0.14
C GLN A 51 5.81 -7.66 0.58
N LEU A 52 6.74 -6.95 -0.06
CA LEU A 52 6.81 -5.49 -0.03
C LEU A 52 6.48 -4.98 -1.43
N ALA A 53 5.32 -4.36 -1.60
CA ALA A 53 4.91 -3.74 -2.85
C ALA A 53 5.30 -2.27 -2.84
N VAL A 54 6.33 -1.90 -3.60
CA VAL A 54 6.86 -0.54 -3.72
C VAL A 54 6.34 0.08 -5.01
N SER A 55 5.68 1.24 -4.91
CA SER A 55 5.37 2.02 -6.10
C SER A 55 6.55 2.92 -6.44
N ALA A 56 7.23 2.66 -7.55
CA ALA A 56 8.28 3.53 -8.07
C ALA A 56 7.68 4.75 -8.80
N THR A 57 6.61 4.53 -9.56
CA THR A 57 5.79 5.56 -10.21
C THR A 57 4.32 5.19 -10.13
N GLY A 58 3.44 6.17 -10.26
CA GLY A 58 1.99 5.93 -10.23
C GLY A 58 1.46 5.56 -8.85
N VAL A 59 0.20 5.20 -8.79
CA VAL A 59 -0.51 4.86 -7.54
C VAL A 59 -1.22 3.54 -7.69
N VAL A 60 -1.04 2.66 -6.73
CA VAL A 60 -1.78 1.40 -6.65
C VAL A 60 -2.64 1.35 -5.39
N ARG A 61 -3.78 0.68 -5.49
CA ARG A 61 -4.62 0.29 -4.36
C ARG A 61 -4.45 -1.20 -4.13
N LEU A 62 -4.10 -1.58 -2.92
CA LEU A 62 -4.13 -2.97 -2.48
C LEU A 62 -5.32 -3.17 -1.55
N THR A 63 -6.09 -4.23 -1.82
CA THR A 63 -7.27 -4.59 -1.03
C THR A 63 -7.03 -5.96 -0.42
N VAL A 64 -7.29 -6.07 0.88
CA VAL A 64 -7.28 -7.31 1.67
C VAL A 64 -8.65 -7.49 2.31
N ALA A 65 -8.90 -8.63 2.98
CA ALA A 65 -10.20 -8.93 3.58
C ALA A 65 -10.70 -7.82 4.54
N HIS A 66 -9.80 -7.22 5.29
CA HIS A 66 -10.12 -6.26 6.35
C HIS A 66 -9.63 -4.82 6.09
N GLY A 67 -9.30 -4.48 4.84
CA GLY A 67 -8.86 -3.12 4.57
C GLY A 67 -8.44 -2.86 3.13
N THR A 68 -8.19 -1.59 2.87
CA THR A 68 -7.61 -1.13 1.61
C THR A 68 -6.48 -0.15 1.89
N TYR A 69 -5.44 -0.21 1.08
CA TYR A 69 -4.20 0.56 1.25
C TYR A 69 -3.87 1.27 -0.05
N ILE A 70 -3.61 2.57 0.04
CA ILE A 70 -3.14 3.36 -1.10
C ILE A 70 -1.62 3.46 -1.03
N VAL A 71 -0.96 3.05 -2.10
CA VAL A 71 0.51 3.06 -2.20
C VAL A 71 0.91 4.00 -3.34
N PRO A 72 1.24 5.25 -3.01
CA PRO A 72 1.77 6.22 -3.95
C PRO A 72 3.28 6.04 -4.14
N PRO A 73 3.91 6.80 -5.05
CA PRO A 73 5.36 6.84 -5.16
C PRO A 73 6.05 7.13 -3.81
N SER A 74 7.21 6.54 -3.60
CA SER A 74 7.99 6.62 -2.35
C SER A 74 7.31 5.99 -1.13
N ARG A 75 6.32 5.11 -1.36
CA ARG A 75 5.69 4.31 -0.30
C ARG A 75 5.67 2.85 -0.72
N ALA A 76 5.63 1.98 0.28
CA ALA A 76 5.50 0.54 0.07
C ALA A 76 4.44 -0.03 1.00
N LEU A 77 3.74 -1.06 0.54
CA LEU A 77 2.89 -1.86 1.41
C LEU A 77 3.62 -3.16 1.78
N TRP A 78 3.77 -3.39 3.07
CA TRP A 78 4.11 -4.68 3.63
C TRP A 78 2.88 -5.56 3.71
N ILE A 79 2.97 -6.77 3.17
CA ILE A 79 1.92 -7.79 3.20
C ILE A 79 2.51 -9.03 3.86
N PRO A 80 1.99 -9.47 5.02
CA PRO A 80 2.46 -10.67 5.70
C PRO A 80 2.19 -11.95 4.89
N PRO A 81 2.90 -13.06 5.19
CA PRO A 81 2.65 -14.36 4.56
C PRO A 81 1.19 -14.80 4.69
N GLY A 82 0.64 -15.39 3.63
CA GLY A 82 -0.70 -15.98 3.61
C GLY A 82 -1.86 -15.00 3.54
N VAL A 83 -1.62 -13.70 3.59
CA VAL A 83 -2.68 -12.68 3.43
C VAL A 83 -3.13 -12.62 1.98
N GLU A 84 -4.41 -12.91 1.75
CA GLU A 84 -5.03 -12.73 0.44
C GLU A 84 -5.16 -11.25 0.09
N HIS A 85 -4.71 -10.89 -1.11
CA HIS A 85 -4.69 -9.51 -1.55
C HIS A 85 -4.94 -9.38 -3.06
N ALA A 86 -5.56 -8.26 -3.44
CA ALA A 86 -5.80 -7.84 -4.82
C ALA A 86 -5.16 -6.46 -5.06
N VAL A 87 -4.76 -6.21 -6.31
CA VAL A 87 -4.16 -4.92 -6.70
C VAL A 87 -5.04 -4.24 -7.75
N THR A 88 -5.30 -2.95 -7.56
CA THR A 88 -5.92 -2.10 -8.60
C THR A 88 -4.98 -0.94 -8.89
N VAL A 89 -4.64 -0.74 -10.15
CA VAL A 89 -3.77 0.34 -10.60
C VAL A 89 -4.61 1.60 -10.85
N LEU A 90 -4.41 2.64 -10.03
CA LEU A 90 -5.15 3.91 -10.13
C LEU A 90 -4.58 4.89 -11.14
N SER A 91 -3.28 4.79 -11.40
CA SER A 91 -2.57 5.48 -12.49
C SER A 91 -1.42 4.57 -12.93
N THR A 92 -1.05 4.58 -14.22
CA THR A 92 0.05 3.75 -14.75
C THR A 92 1.23 3.76 -13.79
N ALA A 93 1.64 2.58 -13.34
CA ALA A 93 2.60 2.41 -12.26
C ALA A 93 3.73 1.44 -12.63
N ASP A 94 4.95 1.80 -12.24
CA ASP A 94 6.08 0.88 -12.19
C ASP A 94 6.10 0.30 -10.77
N LEU A 95 5.66 -0.94 -10.65
CA LEU A 95 5.57 -1.65 -9.39
C LEU A 95 6.82 -2.52 -9.20
N LEU A 96 7.60 -2.20 -8.17
CA LEU A 96 8.71 -3.01 -7.69
C LEU A 96 8.22 -3.86 -6.52
N THR A 97 8.15 -5.15 -6.73
CA THR A 97 7.74 -6.10 -5.70
C THR A 97 8.97 -6.83 -5.14
N LEU A 98 9.11 -6.81 -3.83
CA LEU A 98 10.07 -7.66 -3.13
C LEU A 98 9.30 -8.79 -2.44
N TYR A 99 9.67 -10.03 -2.73
CA TYR A 99 9.21 -11.21 -2.03
C TYR A 99 10.26 -11.61 -0.99
N LEU A 100 9.84 -11.76 0.27
CA LEU A 100 10.76 -11.96 1.39
C LEU A 100 10.49 -13.31 2.06
N HIS A 101 11.53 -14.15 2.10
CA HIS A 101 11.50 -15.39 2.86
C HIS A 101 11.25 -15.10 4.34
N GLN A 102 10.31 -15.83 4.95
CA GLN A 102 10.02 -15.72 6.36
C GLN A 102 10.30 -17.07 7.04
N PRO A 103 11.26 -17.15 7.98
CA PRO A 103 11.47 -18.35 8.76
C PRO A 103 10.22 -18.74 9.53
N ARG A 104 10.02 -20.05 9.78
CA ARG A 104 8.87 -20.57 10.51
C ARG A 104 8.67 -19.86 11.85
N GLY A 105 7.44 -19.38 12.13
CA GLY A 105 7.10 -18.69 13.37
C GLY A 105 7.65 -17.27 13.49
N ARG A 106 8.23 -16.73 12.42
CA ARG A 106 8.71 -15.34 12.39
C ARG A 106 8.02 -14.55 11.28
N CYS A 107 7.81 -13.27 11.52
CA CYS A 107 7.27 -12.34 10.53
C CYS A 107 7.95 -10.98 10.67
N GLY A 108 8.33 -10.39 9.54
CA GLY A 108 8.98 -9.08 9.49
C GLY A 108 10.46 -9.15 9.07
N PRO A 109 11.13 -8.00 9.02
CA PRO A 109 12.52 -7.88 8.56
C PRO A 109 13.53 -8.27 9.66
N GLN A 110 13.43 -9.50 10.19
CA GLN A 110 14.30 -10.03 11.25
C GLN A 110 14.31 -9.15 12.52
N VAL A 111 13.13 -8.72 12.95
CA VAL A 111 12.95 -7.92 14.17
C VAL A 111 12.90 -8.80 15.44
N ALA A 112 13.10 -8.17 16.62
CA ALA A 112 12.96 -8.82 17.89
C ALA A 112 11.51 -9.33 18.12
N ALA A 113 11.33 -10.37 18.94
CA ALA A 113 10.02 -11.00 19.18
C ALA A 113 8.92 -10.00 19.58
N ALA A 114 9.24 -9.02 20.42
CA ALA A 114 8.30 -7.98 20.86
C ALA A 114 7.79 -7.07 19.70
N GLN A 115 8.54 -6.97 18.61
CA GLN A 115 8.17 -6.15 17.46
C GLN A 115 7.44 -6.92 16.36
N GLN A 116 7.42 -8.26 16.42
CA GLN A 116 6.87 -9.10 15.36
C GLN A 116 5.35 -8.91 15.16
N ALA A 117 4.61 -8.66 16.25
CA ALA A 117 3.16 -8.44 16.18
C ALA A 117 2.77 -7.32 15.18
N ALA A 118 3.57 -6.26 15.13
CA ALA A 118 3.35 -5.16 14.20
C ALA A 118 3.57 -5.55 12.72
N TRP A 119 4.35 -6.59 12.43
CA TRP A 119 4.63 -7.08 11.09
C TRP A 119 3.68 -8.20 10.65
N GLN A 120 2.83 -8.68 11.53
CA GLN A 120 1.75 -9.62 11.21
C GLN A 120 0.54 -8.95 10.55
N GLN A 121 0.55 -7.64 10.42
CA GLN A 121 -0.50 -6.86 9.78
C GLN A 121 0.04 -6.12 8.55
N CYS A 122 -0.84 -5.90 7.57
CA CYS A 122 -0.51 -5.03 6.44
C CYS A 122 -0.25 -3.61 6.93
N ARG A 123 0.78 -2.96 6.37
CA ARG A 123 1.13 -1.59 6.75
C ARG A 123 1.83 -0.85 5.62
N VAL A 124 1.47 0.40 5.44
CA VAL A 124 2.19 1.27 4.51
C VAL A 124 3.41 1.84 5.22
N LEU A 125 4.56 1.82 4.52
CA LEU A 125 5.86 2.27 5.02
C LEU A 125 6.41 3.38 4.13
N GLU A 126 7.18 4.29 4.73
CA GLU A 126 8.05 5.18 3.95
C GLU A 126 9.16 4.37 3.29
N VAL A 127 9.49 4.74 2.05
CA VAL A 127 10.62 4.16 1.32
C VAL A 127 11.70 5.23 1.22
N SER A 128 12.83 5.00 1.90
CA SER A 128 14.01 5.85 1.76
C SER A 128 14.60 5.73 0.35
N ASP A 129 15.35 6.73 -0.08
CA ASP A 129 16.06 6.69 -1.37
C ASP A 129 17.06 5.52 -1.39
N LEU A 130 17.68 5.21 -0.24
CA LEU A 130 18.57 4.06 -0.10
C LEU A 130 17.82 2.74 -0.28
N LEU A 131 16.68 2.55 0.41
CA LEU A 131 15.86 1.34 0.26
C LEU A 131 15.44 1.13 -1.19
N ARG A 132 15.04 2.21 -1.87
CA ARG A 132 14.68 2.17 -3.29
C ARG A 132 15.84 1.77 -4.17
N ALA A 133 17.02 2.38 -3.98
CA ALA A 133 18.23 2.06 -4.74
C ALA A 133 18.65 0.60 -4.53
N LEU A 134 18.68 0.12 -3.30
CA LEU A 134 19.00 -1.27 -2.95
C LEU A 134 18.01 -2.26 -3.61
N ALA A 135 16.73 -1.95 -3.58
CA ALA A 135 15.69 -2.80 -4.15
C ALA A 135 15.80 -2.92 -5.68
N LEU A 136 16.21 -1.84 -6.37
CA LEU A 136 16.44 -1.82 -7.82
C LEU A 136 17.74 -2.57 -8.23
N GLU A 137 18.69 -2.73 -7.32
CA GLU A 137 19.95 -3.45 -7.54
C GLU A 137 19.81 -4.97 -7.34
N LEU A 138 18.71 -5.45 -6.75
CA LEU A 138 18.45 -6.89 -6.65
C LEU A 138 18.13 -7.49 -8.01
N ASP A 139 18.55 -8.74 -8.21
CA ASP A 139 18.23 -9.47 -9.44
C ASP A 139 16.73 -9.70 -9.59
N ALA A 140 16.18 -9.15 -10.65
CA ALA A 140 14.76 -9.24 -11.02
C ALA A 140 14.49 -10.29 -12.12
N THR A 141 15.43 -11.20 -12.37
CA THR A 141 15.29 -12.26 -13.36
C THR A 141 14.37 -13.36 -12.80
N ALA A 142 13.36 -13.74 -13.57
CA ALA A 142 12.47 -14.84 -13.23
C ALA A 142 13.23 -16.19 -13.22
N ASP A 143 12.80 -17.10 -12.37
CA ASP A 143 13.37 -18.45 -12.35
C ASP A 143 13.25 -19.13 -13.71
N GLY A 144 14.34 -19.67 -14.20
CA GLY A 144 14.41 -20.30 -15.52
C GLY A 144 14.56 -19.34 -16.71
N ALA A 145 14.52 -18.03 -16.51
CA ALA A 145 14.65 -17.05 -17.60
C ALA A 145 16.10 -16.66 -17.96
N GLY A 146 17.08 -17.17 -17.23
CA GLY A 146 18.49 -16.87 -17.48
C GLY A 146 19.42 -17.90 -16.81
N PRO A 147 20.75 -17.76 -17.00
CA PRO A 147 21.71 -18.62 -16.34
C PRO A 147 21.68 -18.42 -14.82
N PRO A 148 22.02 -19.43 -14.02
CA PRO A 148 22.17 -19.27 -12.58
C PRO A 148 23.15 -18.15 -12.24
N LEU A 149 22.88 -17.43 -11.16
CA LEU A 149 23.80 -16.40 -10.65
C LEU A 149 25.13 -17.01 -10.26
N SER A 150 26.22 -16.34 -10.59
CA SER A 150 27.56 -16.72 -10.15
C SER A 150 27.68 -16.63 -8.62
N ALA A 151 28.65 -17.33 -8.04
CA ALA A 151 28.88 -17.28 -6.60
C ALA A 151 29.18 -15.85 -6.10
N ASP A 152 29.80 -15.01 -6.92
CA ASP A 152 30.06 -13.62 -6.59
C ASP A 152 28.80 -12.76 -6.62
N ALA A 153 27.97 -12.95 -7.62
CA ALA A 153 26.64 -12.29 -7.71
C ALA A 153 25.75 -12.67 -6.52
N LEU A 154 25.73 -13.94 -6.11
CA LEU A 154 24.99 -14.39 -4.91
C LEU A 154 25.53 -13.75 -3.63
N ARG A 155 26.87 -13.63 -3.48
CA ARG A 155 27.46 -12.92 -2.32
C ARG A 155 27.06 -11.44 -2.29
N ARG A 156 27.07 -10.77 -3.46
CA ARG A 156 26.63 -9.37 -3.59
C ARG A 156 25.14 -9.24 -3.23
N GLU A 157 24.29 -10.11 -3.78
CA GLU A 157 22.83 -10.13 -3.49
C GLU A 157 22.56 -10.33 -1.99
N GLY A 158 23.31 -11.22 -1.31
CA GLY A 158 23.19 -11.42 0.13
C GLY A 158 23.48 -10.15 0.95
N ARG A 159 24.48 -9.35 0.54
CA ARG A 159 24.78 -8.05 1.19
C ARG A 159 23.66 -7.03 0.94
N LEU A 160 23.13 -6.96 -0.28
CA LEU A 160 21.99 -6.11 -0.62
C LEU A 160 20.75 -6.49 0.20
N CYS A 161 20.46 -7.78 0.34
CA CYS A 161 19.37 -8.28 1.17
C CYS A 161 19.50 -7.85 2.64
N ALA A 162 20.71 -7.92 3.21
CA ALA A 162 20.96 -7.50 4.58
C ALA A 162 20.67 -6.00 4.78
N LEU A 163 21.09 -5.15 3.84
CA LEU A 163 20.83 -3.71 3.86
C LEU A 163 19.34 -3.39 3.65
N VAL A 164 18.65 -4.09 2.75
CA VAL A 164 17.20 -3.95 2.57
C VAL A 164 16.46 -4.27 3.86
N LEU A 165 16.82 -5.34 4.58
CA LEU A 165 16.22 -5.69 5.85
C LEU A 165 16.51 -4.64 6.93
N ASP A 166 17.71 -4.03 6.93
CA ASP A 166 18.06 -2.94 7.86
C ASP A 166 17.20 -1.69 7.61
N GLU A 167 17.08 -1.27 6.35
CA GLU A 167 16.23 -0.15 5.95
C GLU A 167 14.75 -0.40 6.30
N LEU A 168 14.25 -1.62 6.09
CA LEU A 168 12.89 -1.98 6.47
C LEU A 168 12.64 -1.89 7.98
N ARG A 169 13.61 -2.25 8.82
CA ARG A 169 13.51 -2.09 10.28
C ARG A 169 13.38 -0.62 10.70
N ARG A 170 13.96 0.29 9.94
CA ARG A 170 13.96 1.74 10.19
C ARG A 170 12.78 2.46 9.54
N ALA A 171 12.10 1.81 8.57
CA ALA A 171 11.01 2.41 7.83
C ALA A 171 9.85 2.81 8.74
N LEU A 172 9.39 4.04 8.61
CA LEU A 172 8.30 4.57 9.41
C LEU A 172 6.94 4.19 8.81
N PRO A 173 5.98 3.76 9.63
CA PRO A 173 4.62 3.52 9.17
C PRO A 173 3.91 4.82 8.81
N VAL A 174 3.12 4.78 7.73
CA VAL A 174 2.32 5.92 7.25
C VAL A 174 0.83 5.55 7.29
N PRO A 175 -0.06 6.42 7.78
CA PRO A 175 -1.49 6.13 7.92
C PRO A 175 -2.22 6.23 6.56
N LEU A 176 -1.86 5.39 5.61
CA LEU A 176 -2.50 5.26 4.29
C LEU A 176 -3.27 3.93 4.14
N GLY A 177 -3.49 3.26 5.26
CA GLY A 177 -4.40 2.13 5.37
C GLY A 177 -5.78 2.59 5.83
N VAL A 178 -6.82 2.00 5.26
CA VAL A 178 -8.21 2.21 5.65
C VAL A 178 -8.81 0.85 5.97
N ASP A 179 -9.03 0.61 7.26
CA ASP A 179 -9.63 -0.63 7.72
C ASP A 179 -11.11 -0.70 7.34
N LEU A 180 -11.56 -1.89 6.97
CA LEU A 180 -12.95 -2.17 6.63
C LEU A 180 -13.58 -3.11 7.67
N PRO A 181 -14.82 -2.81 8.14
CA PRO A 181 -15.49 -3.61 9.14
C PRO A 181 -15.98 -4.95 8.59
N ALA A 182 -16.23 -5.90 9.48
CA ALA A 182 -16.86 -7.17 9.16
C ALA A 182 -18.38 -7.05 9.04
N ASP A 183 -19.03 -6.18 9.81
CA ASP A 183 -20.47 -5.91 9.71
C ASP A 183 -20.83 -5.42 8.31
N LYS A 184 -21.76 -6.11 7.64
CA LYS A 184 -22.11 -5.85 6.23
C LYS A 184 -22.68 -4.45 6.00
N ARG A 185 -23.46 -3.92 6.94
CA ARG A 185 -24.09 -2.60 6.81
C ARG A 185 -23.05 -1.50 6.98
N LEU A 186 -22.19 -1.64 7.99
CA LEU A 186 -21.10 -0.69 8.21
C LEU A 186 -20.08 -0.75 7.05
N ARG A 187 -19.80 -1.94 6.52
CA ARG A 187 -18.96 -2.12 5.34
C ARG A 187 -19.52 -1.38 4.12
N ALA A 188 -20.81 -1.53 3.83
CA ALA A 188 -21.45 -0.83 2.71
C ALA A 188 -21.34 0.70 2.86
N LEU A 189 -21.51 1.24 4.08
CA LEU A 189 -21.27 2.66 4.36
C LEU A 189 -19.80 3.03 4.10
N CYS A 190 -18.85 2.25 4.60
CA CYS A 190 -17.42 2.51 4.39
C CYS A 190 -17.06 2.47 2.90
N GLU A 191 -17.58 1.53 2.13
CA GLU A 191 -17.38 1.43 0.68
C GLU A 191 -17.96 2.64 -0.07
N ALA A 192 -19.16 3.12 0.34
CA ALA A 192 -19.74 4.33 -0.23
C ALA A 192 -18.88 5.58 0.06
N VAL A 193 -18.35 5.71 1.29
CA VAL A 193 -17.40 6.79 1.63
C VAL A 193 -16.09 6.69 0.82
N LEU A 194 -15.58 5.49 0.59
CA LEU A 194 -14.38 5.29 -0.24
C LEU A 194 -14.61 5.66 -1.71
N ALA A 195 -15.81 5.39 -2.22
CA ALA A 195 -16.17 5.74 -3.59
C ALA A 195 -16.29 7.26 -3.79
N GLU A 196 -17.03 7.93 -2.90
CA GLU A 196 -17.35 9.36 -3.00
C GLU A 196 -17.16 10.09 -1.66
N PRO A 197 -15.92 10.29 -1.18
CA PRO A 197 -15.67 10.81 0.18
C PRO A 197 -16.15 12.26 0.40
N GLY A 198 -16.40 13.00 -0.67
CA GLY A 198 -16.93 14.37 -0.65
C GLY A 198 -18.45 14.47 -0.59
N ARG A 199 -19.21 13.37 -0.81
CA ARG A 199 -20.67 13.37 -0.90
C ARG A 199 -21.37 13.91 0.37
N HIS A 200 -20.87 13.51 1.54
CA HIS A 200 -21.31 14.06 2.83
C HIS A 200 -20.11 14.40 3.70
N THR A 201 -20.19 15.53 4.38
CA THR A 201 -19.12 15.98 5.31
C THR A 201 -19.31 15.45 6.72
N THR A 202 -20.52 15.02 7.08
CA THR A 202 -20.90 14.59 8.44
C THR A 202 -21.37 13.15 8.50
N LEU A 203 -21.30 12.56 9.71
CA LEU A 203 -21.80 11.20 9.96
C LEU A 203 -23.32 11.09 9.75
N GLU A 204 -24.06 12.16 10.06
CA GLU A 204 -25.51 12.20 9.91
C GLU A 204 -25.97 11.99 8.46
N GLY A 205 -25.25 12.62 7.51
CA GLY A 205 -25.50 12.43 6.08
C GLY A 205 -25.30 10.98 5.66
N TRP A 206 -24.17 10.40 6.03
CA TRP A 206 -23.83 9.01 5.70
C TRP A 206 -24.76 8.00 6.40
N ALA A 207 -25.12 8.23 7.66
CA ALA A 207 -26.01 7.35 8.41
C ALA A 207 -27.43 7.30 7.80
N ARG A 208 -27.91 8.45 7.30
CA ARG A 208 -29.21 8.55 6.62
C ARG A 208 -29.26 7.70 5.36
N ASP A 209 -28.19 7.72 4.54
CA ASP A 209 -28.09 6.91 3.32
C ASP A 209 -28.15 5.40 3.61
N CYS A 210 -27.68 4.99 4.78
CA CYS A 210 -27.67 3.59 5.22
C CYS A 210 -28.89 3.18 6.05
N GLY A 211 -29.87 4.08 6.25
CA GLY A 211 -31.04 3.82 7.09
C GLY A 211 -30.71 3.54 8.56
N ALA A 212 -29.62 4.11 9.07
CA ALA A 212 -29.16 3.91 10.44
C ALA A 212 -29.11 5.23 11.23
N SER A 213 -29.21 5.14 12.57
CA SER A 213 -28.97 6.32 13.40
C SER A 213 -27.48 6.65 13.49
N PRO A 214 -27.07 7.94 13.56
CA PRO A 214 -25.68 8.33 13.76
C PRO A 214 -25.06 7.68 15.01
N ARG A 215 -25.85 7.50 16.08
CA ARG A 215 -25.42 6.84 17.31
C ARG A 215 -25.07 5.35 17.07
N THR A 216 -25.88 4.64 16.29
CA THR A 216 -25.64 3.25 15.93
C THR A 216 -24.35 3.12 15.12
N VAL A 217 -24.18 3.97 14.10
CA VAL A 217 -22.98 3.96 13.26
C VAL A 217 -21.73 4.29 14.08
N ALA A 218 -21.77 5.33 14.94
CA ALA A 218 -20.65 5.68 15.80
C ALA A 218 -20.26 4.56 16.77
N ARG A 219 -21.22 3.83 17.30
CA ARG A 219 -20.97 2.65 18.16
C ARG A 219 -20.29 1.53 17.37
N LEU A 220 -20.78 1.23 16.18
CA LEU A 220 -20.20 0.20 15.30
C LEU A 220 -18.76 0.55 14.88
N PHE A 221 -18.46 1.80 14.54
CA PHE A 221 -17.10 2.24 14.27
C PHE A 221 -16.16 1.94 15.43
N ARG A 222 -16.58 2.22 16.66
CA ARG A 222 -15.75 1.95 17.85
C ARG A 222 -15.59 0.45 18.13
N SER A 223 -16.67 -0.34 18.00
CA SER A 223 -16.62 -1.77 18.29
C SER A 223 -15.90 -2.59 17.23
N GLU A 224 -16.04 -2.26 15.94
CA GLU A 224 -15.48 -3.02 14.82
C GLU A 224 -14.06 -2.55 14.44
N LEU A 225 -13.83 -1.24 14.45
CA LEU A 225 -12.60 -0.62 13.93
C LEU A 225 -11.75 0.07 15.00
N GLY A 226 -12.21 0.10 16.27
CA GLY A 226 -11.48 0.74 17.37
C GLY A 226 -11.28 2.26 17.21
N THR A 227 -11.96 2.90 16.24
CA THR A 227 -11.77 4.31 15.89
C THR A 227 -13.10 5.05 15.76
N SER A 228 -13.07 6.38 15.65
CA SER A 228 -14.25 7.15 15.32
C SER A 228 -14.43 7.29 13.81
N PHE A 229 -15.69 7.51 13.35
CA PHE A 229 -15.95 7.82 11.93
C PHE A 229 -15.11 8.99 11.42
N VAL A 230 -14.93 10.03 12.23
CA VAL A 230 -14.15 11.23 11.84
C VAL A 230 -12.69 10.86 11.57
N GLN A 231 -12.07 10.11 12.46
CA GLN A 231 -10.68 9.66 12.31
C GLN A 231 -10.53 8.72 11.11
N TRP A 232 -11.44 7.76 10.98
CA TRP A 232 -11.45 6.83 9.84
C TRP A 232 -11.65 7.57 8.51
N ARG A 233 -12.63 8.50 8.44
CA ARG A 233 -12.84 9.30 7.23
C ARG A 233 -11.63 10.18 6.90
N GLN A 234 -10.91 10.70 7.88
CA GLN A 234 -9.66 11.44 7.64
C GLN A 234 -8.62 10.56 6.93
N GLN A 235 -8.49 9.29 7.30
CA GLN A 235 -7.60 8.35 6.60
C GLN A 235 -8.04 8.15 5.13
N VAL A 236 -9.34 8.00 4.88
CA VAL A 236 -9.90 7.94 3.51
C VAL A 236 -9.54 9.19 2.71
N LEU A 237 -9.74 10.38 3.29
CA LEU A 237 -9.45 11.66 2.63
C LEU A 237 -7.96 11.81 2.34
N LEU A 238 -7.08 11.40 3.26
CA LEU A 238 -5.63 11.42 3.05
C LEU A 238 -5.24 10.46 1.90
N ALA A 239 -5.74 9.24 1.92
CA ALA A 239 -5.48 8.26 0.87
C ALA A 239 -5.95 8.76 -0.51
N ARG A 240 -7.14 9.38 -0.57
CA ARG A 240 -7.66 9.97 -1.80
C ARG A 240 -6.84 11.18 -2.25
N ALA A 241 -6.42 12.05 -1.32
CA ALA A 241 -5.56 13.21 -1.62
C ALA A 241 -4.25 12.79 -2.29
N VAL A 242 -3.61 11.74 -1.77
CA VAL A 242 -2.39 11.19 -2.34
C VAL A 242 -2.63 10.66 -3.77
N ALA A 243 -3.74 9.97 -4.00
CA ALA A 243 -4.09 9.47 -5.34
C ALA A 243 -4.34 10.60 -6.34
N LEU A 244 -4.97 11.70 -5.90
CA LEU A 244 -5.22 12.89 -6.74
C LEU A 244 -3.92 13.66 -7.01
N ALA A 245 -3.06 13.84 -6.01
CA ALA A 245 -1.76 14.49 -6.15
C ALA A 245 -0.84 13.75 -7.14
N ALA A 246 -0.84 12.42 -7.11
CA ALA A 246 -0.10 11.60 -8.06
C ALA A 246 -0.58 11.78 -9.53
N ARG A 247 -1.82 12.23 -9.72
CA ARG A 247 -2.36 12.66 -11.03
C ARG A 247 -2.03 14.12 -11.36
N ARG A 248 -1.15 14.74 -10.58
CA ARG A 248 -0.76 16.16 -10.70
C ARG A 248 -1.92 17.15 -10.57
N MET A 249 -2.96 16.76 -9.83
CA MET A 249 -4.07 17.66 -9.56
C MET A 249 -3.61 18.81 -8.65
N PRO A 250 -3.94 20.07 -8.96
CA PRO A 250 -3.58 21.22 -8.10
C PRO A 250 -4.20 21.10 -6.69
N MET A 251 -3.49 21.59 -5.69
CA MET A 251 -3.91 21.50 -4.28
C MET A 251 -5.32 22.08 -4.03
N ALA A 252 -5.66 23.18 -4.69
CA ALA A 252 -6.99 23.77 -4.59
C ALA A 252 -8.09 22.85 -5.13
N ALA A 253 -7.82 22.15 -6.26
CA ALA A 253 -8.75 21.19 -6.83
C ALA A 253 -8.87 19.94 -5.95
N ILE A 254 -7.76 19.46 -5.36
CA ILE A 254 -7.79 18.36 -4.38
C ILE A 254 -8.67 18.72 -3.18
N ALA A 255 -8.49 19.92 -2.61
CA ALA A 255 -9.29 20.36 -1.47
C ALA A 255 -10.78 20.41 -1.82
N ALA A 256 -11.15 20.95 -2.98
CA ALA A 256 -12.53 21.03 -3.46
C ALA A 256 -13.13 19.64 -3.69
N GLU A 257 -12.42 18.75 -4.38
CA GLU A 257 -12.84 17.35 -4.64
C GLU A 257 -13.11 16.58 -3.33
N LEU A 258 -12.36 16.88 -2.28
CA LEU A 258 -12.49 16.25 -0.97
C LEU A 258 -13.54 16.93 -0.06
N GLY A 259 -14.25 17.94 -0.56
CA GLY A 259 -15.32 18.63 0.15
C GLY A 259 -14.82 19.66 1.18
N TYR A 260 -13.59 20.18 1.04
CA TYR A 260 -13.10 21.27 1.89
C TYR A 260 -13.46 22.64 1.33
N ALA A 261 -13.91 23.53 2.22
CA ALA A 261 -14.27 24.90 1.85
C ALA A 261 -13.10 25.75 1.36
N SER A 262 -11.85 25.36 1.71
CA SER A 262 -10.65 26.05 1.26
C SER A 262 -9.41 25.14 1.28
N PRO A 263 -8.37 25.45 0.47
CA PRO A 263 -7.09 24.77 0.55
C PRO A 263 -6.42 24.86 1.93
N SER A 264 -6.66 25.95 2.65
CA SER A 264 -6.13 26.16 4.01
C SER A 264 -6.74 25.19 5.02
N ALA A 265 -8.07 24.95 4.93
CA ALA A 265 -8.76 23.96 5.78
C ALA A 265 -8.25 22.53 5.52
N PHE A 266 -8.05 22.17 4.25
CA PHE A 266 -7.44 20.90 3.87
C PHE A 266 -5.99 20.79 4.40
N SER A 267 -5.18 21.84 4.23
CA SER A 267 -3.80 21.87 4.72
C SER A 267 -3.71 21.71 6.25
N ALA A 268 -4.63 22.32 7.00
CA ALA A 268 -4.73 22.16 8.44
C ALA A 268 -5.08 20.72 8.84
N MET A 269 -5.97 20.05 8.11
CA MET A 269 -6.30 18.65 8.33
C MET A 269 -5.08 17.76 8.09
N VAL A 270 -4.38 17.91 6.96
CA VAL A 270 -3.18 17.10 6.66
C VAL A 270 -2.13 17.26 7.78
N ARG A 271 -1.80 18.50 8.19
CA ARG A 271 -0.83 18.74 9.27
C ARG A 271 -1.23 18.06 10.58
N ARG A 272 -2.51 18.14 10.97
CA ARG A 272 -2.98 17.47 12.20
C ARG A 272 -2.92 15.95 12.11
N SER A 273 -3.16 15.38 10.92
CA SER A 273 -3.23 13.92 10.75
C SER A 273 -1.87 13.25 10.60
N VAL A 274 -0.90 13.92 9.94
CA VAL A 274 0.39 13.31 9.58
C VAL A 274 1.62 14.12 10.05
N GLY A 275 1.43 15.24 10.74
CA GLY A 275 2.52 16.08 11.27
C GLY A 275 3.37 16.79 10.20
N ALA A 276 2.96 16.76 8.93
CA ALA A 276 3.70 17.32 7.80
C ALA A 276 2.83 18.26 6.96
N THR A 277 3.47 19.15 6.19
CA THR A 277 2.76 19.98 5.22
C THR A 277 2.21 19.14 4.07
N PRO A 278 1.10 19.54 3.42
CA PRO A 278 0.56 18.81 2.27
C PRO A 278 1.58 18.58 1.15
N SER A 279 2.39 19.57 0.79
CA SER A 279 3.44 19.42 -0.24
C SER A 279 4.45 18.32 0.13
N ARG A 280 4.92 18.29 1.37
CA ARG A 280 5.83 17.23 1.83
C ARG A 280 5.16 15.86 1.87
N PHE A 281 3.91 15.80 2.33
CA PHE A 281 3.19 14.53 2.47
C PHE A 281 2.76 13.95 1.12
N LEU A 282 2.28 14.80 0.20
CA LEU A 282 1.77 14.41 -1.11
C LEU A 282 2.88 14.26 -2.17
N GLY A 283 4.12 14.70 -1.87
CA GLY A 283 5.25 14.58 -2.80
C GLY A 283 5.18 15.54 -3.99
N SER A 284 4.50 16.68 -3.82
CA SER A 284 4.33 17.73 -4.84
C SER A 284 5.26 18.90 -4.59
#